data_61967d1e0d2d5fc0eaff8cb0c2c29a78
#
_entry.id   61967d1e0d2d5fc0eaff8cb0c2c29a78
#
_cell.length_a   1.000
_cell.length_b   1.000
_cell.length_c   1.000
_cell.angle_alpha   90.00
_cell.angle_beta   90.00
_cell.angle_gamma   90.00
#
_symmetry.space_group_name_H-M   'P 1'
#
loop_
_entity.id
_entity.type
_entity.pdbx_description
1 polymer ?
#
loop_
_entity_poly.entity_id
_entity_poly.type
_entity_poly.pdbx_seq_one_letter_code
_entity_poly.pdbx_strand_id
1 'polypeptide(L)'
;MTTEPNLPPGLTALAEAIGSAIGDVRLRLGRELRTLISGDNPPVRDLTKPLEGDPGLFGPDSITWRIHSDGSMLIGGLRALLVQLMHPLAMAGVAEHSDYRRHPLDRLSATSQFVAATTFGTTEQATAAFEMVTRVHQRVVGLAPDGREYSANDPHLLSW
;
A
#
# COMPACT_ATOMS: atom_id res chain seq x y z
N MET A 1 -23.85 9.63 30.96
CA MET A 1 -24.55 10.69 30.17
C MET A 1 -23.54 11.81 30.00
N THR A 2 -22.71 11.74 28.94
CA THR A 2 -21.73 12.78 28.59
C THR A 2 -22.45 13.85 27.78
N THR A 3 -22.70 14.99 28.40
CA THR A 3 -23.23 16.19 27.74
C THR A 3 -22.16 16.69 26.76
N GLU A 4 -22.42 16.60 25.45
CA GLU A 4 -21.60 17.28 24.46
C GLU A 4 -21.60 18.78 24.73
N PRO A 5 -20.44 19.48 24.72
CA PRO A 5 -20.38 20.92 24.92
C PRO A 5 -21.12 21.60 23.76
N ASN A 6 -22.20 22.31 24.11
CA ASN A 6 -22.97 23.13 23.17
C ASN A 6 -22.15 24.40 22.80
N LEU A 7 -21.44 24.29 21.67
CA LEU A 7 -20.63 25.41 21.14
C LEU A 7 -21.54 26.52 20.60
N PRO A 8 -21.15 27.79 20.72
CA PRO A 8 -21.86 28.88 20.06
C PRO A 8 -22.02 28.66 18.55
N PRO A 9 -23.14 29.05 17.93
CA PRO A 9 -23.42 28.77 16.51
C PRO A 9 -22.32 29.21 15.55
N GLY A 10 -21.62 30.32 15.84
CA GLY A 10 -20.49 30.77 15.02
C GLY A 10 -19.24 29.85 15.10
N LEU A 11 -18.99 29.26 16.27
CA LEU A 11 -17.88 28.33 16.45
C LEU A 11 -18.20 26.97 15.83
N THR A 12 -19.44 26.56 15.86
CA THR A 12 -19.88 25.32 15.17
C THR A 12 -19.70 25.44 13.65
N ALA A 13 -20.17 26.53 13.04
CA ALA A 13 -19.98 26.78 11.62
C ALA A 13 -18.50 26.87 11.22
N LEU A 14 -17.65 27.46 12.06
CA LEU A 14 -16.21 27.53 11.83
C LEU A 14 -15.57 26.14 11.93
N ALA A 15 -15.95 25.33 12.90
CA ALA A 15 -15.45 23.97 13.05
C ALA A 15 -15.85 23.07 11.86
N GLU A 16 -17.09 23.20 11.38
CA GLU A 16 -17.57 22.50 10.18
C GLU A 16 -16.82 22.94 8.93
N ALA A 17 -16.59 24.24 8.74
CA ALA A 17 -15.83 24.77 7.61
C ALA A 17 -14.37 24.27 7.62
N ILE A 18 -13.73 24.28 8.79
CA ILE A 18 -12.36 23.74 8.96
C ILE A 18 -12.36 22.22 8.69
N GLY A 19 -13.33 21.48 9.21
CA GLY A 19 -13.46 20.05 8.97
C GLY A 19 -13.63 19.72 7.48
N SER A 20 -14.47 20.47 6.77
CA SER A 20 -14.65 20.34 5.31
C SER A 20 -13.37 20.65 4.54
N ALA A 21 -12.69 21.77 4.88
CA ALA A 21 -11.43 22.14 4.22
C ALA A 21 -10.32 21.10 4.43
N ILE A 22 -10.19 20.56 5.63
CA ILE A 22 -9.25 19.46 5.93
C ILE A 22 -9.62 18.21 5.12
N GLY A 23 -10.91 17.89 5.03
CA GLY A 23 -11.42 16.77 4.22
C GLY A 23 -11.05 16.94 2.73
N ASP A 24 -11.24 18.12 2.17
CA ASP A 24 -10.92 18.42 0.77
C ASP A 24 -9.42 18.32 0.49
N VAL A 25 -8.57 18.86 1.39
CA VAL A 25 -7.11 18.76 1.28
C VAL A 25 -6.68 17.30 1.35
N ARG A 26 -7.23 16.53 2.27
CA ARG A 26 -6.94 15.09 2.42
C ARG A 26 -7.32 14.31 1.15
N LEU A 27 -8.49 14.59 0.56
CA LEU A 27 -8.94 13.94 -0.67
C LEU A 27 -8.07 14.32 -1.89
N ARG A 28 -7.68 15.59 -2.00
CA ARG A 28 -6.76 16.06 -3.07
C ARG A 28 -5.41 15.39 -2.96
N LEU A 29 -4.81 15.45 -1.76
CA LEU A 29 -3.52 14.83 -1.50
C LEU A 29 -3.54 13.32 -1.76
N GLY A 30 -4.60 12.64 -1.34
CA GLY A 30 -4.79 11.22 -1.61
C GLY A 30 -4.88 10.89 -3.11
N ARG A 31 -5.54 11.73 -3.92
CA ARG A 31 -5.59 11.57 -5.38
C ARG A 31 -4.23 11.78 -6.04
N GLU A 32 -3.55 12.86 -5.69
CA GLU A 32 -2.23 13.19 -6.25
C GLU A 32 -1.19 12.14 -5.89
N LEU A 33 -1.17 11.70 -4.62
CA LEU A 33 -0.28 10.62 -4.18
C LEU A 33 -0.61 9.30 -4.89
N ARG A 34 -1.89 8.99 -5.09
CA ARG A 34 -2.29 7.81 -5.86
C ARG A 34 -1.77 7.87 -7.28
N THR A 35 -1.94 8.99 -7.97
CA THR A 35 -1.45 9.18 -9.35
C THR A 35 0.07 9.06 -9.39
N LEU A 36 0.77 9.65 -8.43
CA LEU A 36 2.22 9.56 -8.34
C LEU A 36 2.71 8.12 -8.12
N ILE A 37 2.01 7.34 -7.29
CA ILE A 37 2.41 5.98 -6.89
C ILE A 37 1.94 4.94 -7.92
N SER A 38 0.71 5.08 -8.45
CA SER A 38 0.13 4.11 -9.38
C SER A 38 0.41 4.43 -10.85
N GLY A 39 0.94 5.63 -11.15
CA GLY A 39 1.10 6.09 -12.51
C GLY A 39 -0.25 6.12 -13.24
N ASP A 40 -0.24 5.78 -14.53
CA ASP A 40 -1.44 5.72 -15.39
C ASP A 40 -2.28 4.45 -15.19
N ASN A 41 -1.90 3.57 -14.24
CA ASN A 41 -2.63 2.34 -13.99
C ASN A 41 -3.98 2.65 -13.31
N PRO A 42 -5.08 2.10 -13.83
CA PRO A 42 -6.38 2.27 -13.20
C PRO A 42 -6.38 1.63 -11.81
N PRO A 43 -7.16 2.16 -10.86
CA PRO A 43 -7.32 1.54 -9.56
C PRO A 43 -7.91 0.14 -9.71
N VAL A 44 -7.42 -0.80 -8.94
CA VAL A 44 -7.92 -2.19 -8.91
C VAL A 44 -9.43 -2.23 -8.67
N ARG A 45 -9.93 -1.31 -7.86
CA ARG A 45 -11.34 -1.16 -7.54
C ARG A 45 -11.66 0.30 -7.18
N ASP A 46 -12.84 0.76 -7.54
CA ASP A 46 -13.37 2.04 -7.10
C ASP A 46 -13.98 1.90 -5.69
N LEU A 47 -13.23 2.33 -4.68
CA LEU A 47 -13.63 2.22 -3.27
C LEU A 47 -14.77 3.19 -2.89
N THR A 48 -15.20 4.07 -3.80
CA THR A 48 -16.32 4.98 -3.57
C THR A 48 -17.67 4.35 -3.90
N LYS A 49 -17.67 3.19 -4.56
CA LYS A 49 -18.85 2.45 -4.96
C LYS A 49 -19.13 1.27 -4.02
N PRO A 50 -20.39 0.86 -3.88
CA PRO A 50 -20.74 -0.37 -3.19
C PRO A 50 -19.98 -1.56 -3.77
N LEU A 51 -19.62 -2.51 -2.89
CA LEU A 51 -18.99 -3.75 -3.32
C LEU A 51 -20.02 -4.63 -4.03
N GLU A 52 -19.76 -4.93 -5.29
CA GLU A 52 -20.54 -5.88 -6.08
C GLU A 52 -19.66 -7.09 -6.46
N GLY A 53 -20.22 -8.29 -6.35
CA GLY A 53 -19.55 -9.54 -6.73
C GLY A 53 -18.55 -10.04 -5.69
N ASP A 54 -17.44 -10.60 -6.17
CA ASP A 54 -16.41 -11.25 -5.34
C ASP A 54 -15.73 -10.25 -4.40
N PRO A 55 -15.80 -10.44 -3.06
CA PRO A 55 -15.16 -9.58 -2.08
C PRO A 55 -13.63 -9.73 -2.06
N GLY A 56 -13.05 -10.69 -2.76
CA GLY A 56 -11.64 -11.01 -2.72
C GLY A 56 -11.22 -11.70 -1.42
N LEU A 57 -9.95 -11.59 -1.09
CA LEU A 57 -9.38 -12.20 0.12
C LEU A 57 -9.85 -11.51 1.41
N PHE A 58 -10.14 -10.21 1.31
CA PHE A 58 -10.57 -9.39 2.43
C PHE A 58 -11.83 -8.62 2.02
N GLY A 59 -12.91 -8.82 2.74
CA GLY A 59 -14.13 -8.03 2.54
C GLY A 59 -14.01 -6.62 3.16
N PRO A 60 -14.92 -5.68 2.81
CA PRO A 60 -14.90 -4.30 3.29
C PRO A 60 -15.04 -4.17 4.83
N ASP A 61 -15.56 -5.19 5.49
CA ASP A 61 -15.71 -5.22 6.95
C ASP A 61 -14.41 -5.67 7.66
N SER A 62 -13.41 -6.14 6.92
CA SER A 62 -12.14 -6.59 7.49
C SER A 62 -11.28 -5.43 7.98
N ILE A 63 -10.46 -5.67 9.00
CA ILE A 63 -9.49 -4.71 9.51
C ILE A 63 -8.48 -4.36 8.40
N THR A 64 -8.04 -5.34 7.61
CA THR A 64 -7.12 -5.16 6.49
C THR A 64 -7.67 -4.15 5.49
N TRP A 65 -8.91 -4.31 5.04
CA TRP A 65 -9.56 -3.38 4.12
C TRP A 65 -9.61 -1.96 4.70
N ARG A 66 -10.04 -1.83 5.95
CA ARG A 66 -10.18 -0.52 6.63
C ARG A 66 -8.85 0.21 6.78
N ILE A 67 -7.78 -0.49 7.15
CA ILE A 67 -6.44 0.09 7.27
C ILE A 67 -5.92 0.54 5.90
N HIS A 68 -6.03 -0.32 4.88
CA HIS A 68 -5.47 -0.03 3.55
C HIS A 68 -6.29 1.00 2.76
N SER A 69 -7.55 1.23 3.10
CA SER A 69 -8.37 2.29 2.51
C SER A 69 -8.08 3.68 3.10
N ASP A 70 -7.40 3.77 4.23
CA ASP A 70 -7.01 5.04 4.84
C ASP A 70 -5.74 5.61 4.19
N GLY A 71 -5.74 6.93 3.91
CA GLY A 71 -4.60 7.61 3.28
C GLY A 71 -3.30 7.57 4.12
N SER A 72 -3.39 7.37 5.45
CA SER A 72 -2.23 7.19 6.32
C SER A 72 -1.45 5.90 6.01
N MET A 73 -2.08 4.94 5.32
CA MET A 73 -1.41 3.72 4.85
C MET A 73 -0.22 4.01 3.95
N LEU A 74 -0.22 5.11 3.19
CA LEU A 74 0.95 5.53 2.39
C LEU A 74 2.19 5.77 3.24
N ILE A 75 2.02 6.41 4.40
CA ILE A 75 3.12 6.64 5.35
C ILE A 75 3.58 5.31 5.94
N GLY A 76 2.63 4.43 6.29
CA GLY A 76 2.91 3.07 6.75
C GLY A 76 3.69 2.25 5.72
N GLY A 77 3.28 2.31 4.45
CA GLY A 77 3.93 1.63 3.33
C GLY A 77 5.36 2.11 3.09
N LEU A 78 5.60 3.42 3.09
CA LEU A 78 6.95 3.98 3.00
C LEU A 78 7.84 3.52 4.16
N ARG A 79 7.30 3.51 5.39
CA ARG A 79 8.02 2.99 6.56
C ARG A 79 8.35 1.51 6.41
N ALA A 80 7.42 0.69 5.94
CA ALA A 80 7.64 -0.74 5.71
C ALA A 80 8.76 -0.98 4.70
N LEU A 81 8.81 -0.22 3.60
CA LEU A 81 9.90 -0.30 2.63
C LEU A 81 11.25 0.07 3.24
N LEU A 82 11.31 1.11 4.10
CA LEU A 82 12.54 1.47 4.80
C LEU A 82 13.00 0.39 5.77
N VAL A 83 12.07 -0.23 6.52
CA VAL A 83 12.38 -1.34 7.42
C VAL A 83 12.89 -2.55 6.63
N GLN A 84 12.30 -2.88 5.49
CA GLN A 84 12.76 -3.95 4.62
C GLN A 84 14.23 -3.76 4.19
N LEU A 85 14.68 -2.52 3.94
CA LEU A 85 16.05 -2.22 3.57
C LEU A 85 17.06 -2.47 4.71
N MET A 86 16.61 -2.62 5.96
CA MET A 86 17.47 -2.95 7.10
C MET A 86 17.83 -4.43 7.13
N HIS A 87 17.12 -5.30 6.43
CA HIS A 87 17.48 -6.71 6.35
C HIS A 87 18.56 -6.95 5.28
N PRO A 88 19.76 -7.43 5.64
CA PRO A 88 20.88 -7.45 4.71
C PRO A 88 20.65 -8.32 3.47
N LEU A 89 19.99 -9.47 3.58
CA LEU A 89 19.70 -10.34 2.44
C LEU A 89 18.58 -9.76 1.55
N ALA A 90 17.54 -9.17 2.14
CA ALA A 90 16.49 -8.50 1.38
C ALA A 90 17.08 -7.29 0.62
N MET A 91 17.95 -6.52 1.28
CA MET A 91 18.64 -5.39 0.62
C MET A 91 19.56 -5.84 -0.49
N ALA A 92 20.28 -6.96 -0.34
CA ALA A 92 21.12 -7.54 -1.38
C ALA A 92 20.29 -7.88 -2.62
N GLY A 93 19.17 -8.57 -2.46
CA GLY A 93 18.25 -8.89 -3.55
C GLY A 93 17.69 -7.64 -4.24
N VAL A 94 17.30 -6.62 -3.47
CA VAL A 94 16.84 -5.34 -4.01
C VAL A 94 17.95 -4.62 -4.77
N ALA A 95 19.17 -4.59 -4.25
CA ALA A 95 20.29 -3.87 -4.85
C ALA A 95 20.74 -4.50 -6.18
N GLU A 96 20.65 -5.82 -6.30
CA GLU A 96 21.10 -6.57 -7.47
C GLU A 96 20.02 -6.68 -8.55
N HIS A 97 18.76 -6.88 -8.16
CA HIS A 97 17.67 -7.22 -9.10
C HIS A 97 16.64 -6.10 -9.32
N SER A 98 16.78 -4.94 -8.67
CA SER A 98 15.85 -3.82 -8.81
C SER A 98 16.57 -2.56 -9.22
N ASP A 99 16.06 -1.86 -10.23
CA ASP A 99 16.57 -0.55 -10.66
C ASP A 99 16.04 0.62 -9.77
N TYR A 100 15.86 0.36 -8.48
CA TYR A 100 15.27 1.32 -7.54
C TYR A 100 16.06 2.64 -7.44
N ARG A 101 17.35 2.64 -7.79
CA ARG A 101 18.20 3.84 -7.73
C ARG A 101 17.89 4.82 -8.86
N ARG A 102 17.51 4.31 -10.04
CA ARG A 102 17.15 5.13 -11.20
C ARG A 102 15.64 5.37 -11.26
N HIS A 103 14.86 4.36 -10.89
CA HIS A 103 13.41 4.33 -11.02
C HIS A 103 12.73 3.95 -9.68
N PRO A 104 12.88 4.77 -8.61
CA PRO A 104 12.33 4.44 -7.29
C PRO A 104 10.80 4.40 -7.29
N LEU A 105 10.14 5.21 -8.12
CA LEU A 105 8.68 5.26 -8.22
C LEU A 105 8.11 4.00 -8.87
N ASP A 106 8.81 3.39 -9.84
CA ASP A 106 8.34 2.16 -10.49
C ASP A 106 8.26 1.00 -9.49
N ARG A 107 9.26 0.89 -8.60
CA ARG A 107 9.23 -0.09 -7.52
C ARG A 107 8.09 0.17 -6.53
N LEU A 108 7.92 1.44 -6.14
CA LEU A 108 6.83 1.83 -5.24
C LEU A 108 5.47 1.52 -5.87
N SER A 109 5.32 1.86 -7.15
CA SER A 109 4.12 1.59 -7.93
C SER A 109 3.82 0.08 -8.00
N ALA A 110 4.80 -0.75 -8.35
CA ALA A 110 4.63 -2.21 -8.43
C ALA A 110 4.20 -2.80 -7.08
N THR A 111 4.83 -2.35 -5.97
CA THR A 111 4.47 -2.80 -4.62
C THR A 111 3.05 -2.35 -4.25
N SER A 112 2.70 -1.11 -4.55
CA SER A 112 1.37 -0.56 -4.26
C SER A 112 0.28 -1.28 -5.06
N GLN A 113 0.54 -1.64 -6.33
CA GLN A 113 -0.39 -2.41 -7.16
C GLN A 113 -0.59 -3.83 -6.61
N PHE A 114 0.48 -4.49 -6.16
CA PHE A 114 0.39 -5.79 -5.51
C PHE A 114 -0.48 -5.71 -4.25
N VAL A 115 -0.21 -4.74 -3.36
CA VAL A 115 -1.01 -4.54 -2.14
C VAL A 115 -2.47 -4.21 -2.48
N ALA A 116 -2.73 -3.38 -3.49
CA ALA A 116 -4.07 -3.06 -3.92
C ALA A 116 -4.81 -4.29 -4.48
N ALA A 117 -4.16 -5.09 -5.33
CA ALA A 117 -4.76 -6.28 -5.91
C ALA A 117 -5.09 -7.33 -4.86
N THR A 118 -4.20 -7.54 -3.89
CA THR A 118 -4.40 -8.52 -2.81
C THR A 118 -5.39 -8.06 -1.75
N THR A 119 -5.54 -6.76 -1.53
CA THR A 119 -6.46 -6.20 -0.52
C THR A 119 -7.85 -5.94 -1.08
N PHE A 120 -7.94 -5.30 -2.26
CA PHE A 120 -9.19 -4.77 -2.82
C PHE A 120 -9.64 -5.53 -4.07
N GLY A 121 -8.78 -6.35 -4.67
CA GLY A 121 -9.09 -7.12 -5.86
C GLY A 121 -10.03 -8.28 -5.59
N THR A 122 -10.53 -8.88 -6.67
CA THR A 122 -11.22 -10.18 -6.62
C THR A 122 -10.24 -11.28 -6.22
N THR A 123 -10.76 -12.44 -5.84
CA THR A 123 -9.92 -13.62 -5.55
C THR A 123 -9.03 -13.98 -6.75
N GLU A 124 -9.54 -13.86 -7.97
CA GLU A 124 -8.78 -14.08 -9.20
C GLU A 124 -7.64 -13.07 -9.35
N GLN A 125 -7.91 -11.78 -9.16
CA GLN A 125 -6.88 -10.72 -9.23
C GLN A 125 -5.79 -10.90 -8.18
N ALA A 126 -6.17 -11.25 -6.95
CA ALA A 126 -5.22 -11.52 -5.87
C ALA A 126 -4.34 -12.73 -6.19
N THR A 127 -4.94 -13.82 -6.67
CA THR A 127 -4.21 -15.03 -7.08
C THR A 127 -3.21 -14.73 -8.20
N ALA A 128 -3.65 -14.00 -9.24
CA ALA A 128 -2.77 -13.60 -10.34
C ALA A 128 -1.59 -12.71 -9.85
N ALA A 129 -1.84 -11.82 -8.88
CA ALA A 129 -0.79 -11.00 -8.28
C ALA A 129 0.24 -11.85 -7.51
N PHE A 130 -0.20 -12.84 -6.72
CA PHE A 130 0.70 -13.78 -6.03
C PHE A 130 1.54 -14.60 -7.00
N GLU A 131 0.93 -15.13 -8.05
CA GLU A 131 1.65 -15.89 -9.07
C GLU A 131 2.70 -15.06 -9.80
N MET A 132 2.36 -13.80 -10.12
CA MET A 132 3.30 -12.87 -10.75
C MET A 132 4.50 -12.60 -9.86
N VAL A 133 4.28 -12.26 -8.58
CA VAL A 133 5.36 -12.00 -7.62
C VAL A 133 6.20 -13.24 -7.41
N THR A 134 5.59 -14.42 -7.26
CA THR A 134 6.32 -15.69 -7.12
C THR A 134 7.25 -15.94 -8.30
N ARG A 135 6.77 -15.74 -9.55
CA ARG A 135 7.61 -15.88 -10.76
C ARG A 135 8.79 -14.90 -10.78
N VAL A 136 8.58 -13.67 -10.33
CA VAL A 136 9.67 -12.69 -10.21
C VAL A 136 10.68 -13.15 -9.16
N HIS A 137 10.21 -13.53 -7.98
CA HIS A 137 11.05 -13.97 -6.86
C HIS A 137 11.89 -15.21 -7.16
N GLN A 138 11.41 -16.11 -8.05
CA GLN A 138 12.21 -17.27 -8.50
C GLN A 138 13.54 -16.88 -9.18
N ARG A 139 13.62 -15.67 -9.71
CA ARG A 139 14.82 -15.15 -10.39
C ARG A 139 15.69 -14.30 -9.47
N VAL A 140 15.20 -13.97 -8.29
CA VAL A 140 15.89 -13.12 -7.32
C VAL A 140 16.66 -14.01 -6.34
N VAL A 141 17.83 -14.43 -6.79
CA VAL A 141 18.77 -15.30 -6.05
C VAL A 141 20.18 -14.75 -6.23
N GLY A 142 21.04 -14.91 -5.25
CA GLY A 142 22.42 -14.44 -5.35
C GLY A 142 23.21 -14.60 -4.06
N LEU A 143 24.33 -13.87 -3.98
CA LEU A 143 25.20 -13.80 -2.80
C LEU A 143 25.19 -12.38 -2.25
N ALA A 144 24.90 -12.25 -0.97
CA ALA A 144 25.02 -10.97 -0.27
C ALA A 144 26.51 -10.59 -0.12
N PRO A 145 26.83 -9.31 0.14
CA PRO A 145 28.22 -8.85 0.32
C PRO A 145 28.99 -9.56 1.44
N ASP A 146 28.30 -10.16 2.40
CA ASP A 146 28.87 -10.95 3.49
C ASP A 146 29.05 -12.43 3.16
N GLY A 147 28.80 -12.83 1.90
CA GLY A 147 28.97 -14.19 1.40
C GLY A 147 27.80 -15.13 1.66
N ARG A 148 26.70 -14.67 2.27
CA ARG A 148 25.49 -15.49 2.46
C ARG A 148 24.68 -15.56 1.18
N GLU A 149 24.20 -16.75 0.87
CA GLU A 149 23.22 -16.94 -0.20
C GLU A 149 21.87 -16.33 0.18
N TYR A 150 21.15 -15.80 -0.81
CA TYR A 150 19.77 -15.36 -0.64
C TYR A 150 18.89 -15.85 -1.79
N SER A 151 17.64 -16.06 -1.45
CA SER A 151 16.55 -16.30 -2.41
C SER A 151 15.32 -15.54 -1.94
N ALA A 152 14.70 -14.76 -2.83
CA ALA A 152 13.48 -14.03 -2.49
C ALA A 152 12.29 -14.96 -2.19
N ASN A 153 12.38 -16.26 -2.53
CA ASN A 153 11.39 -17.28 -2.16
C ASN A 153 11.73 -18.00 -0.85
N ASP A 154 12.80 -17.62 -0.15
CA ASP A 154 13.09 -18.14 1.18
C ASP A 154 11.93 -17.77 2.12
N PRO A 155 11.30 -18.74 2.81
CA PRO A 155 10.19 -18.47 3.73
C PRO A 155 10.54 -17.48 4.84
N HIS A 156 11.79 -17.46 5.29
CA HIS A 156 12.26 -16.49 6.28
C HIS A 156 12.28 -15.08 5.70
N LEU A 157 12.74 -14.90 4.45
CA LEU A 157 12.76 -13.60 3.78
C LEU A 157 11.37 -13.13 3.38
N LEU A 158 10.45 -14.04 3.06
CA LEU A 158 9.05 -13.72 2.76
C LEU A 158 8.27 -13.26 4.00
N SER A 159 8.72 -13.60 5.20
CA SER A 159 8.08 -13.19 6.46
C SER A 159 8.52 -11.80 6.94
N TRP A 160 9.50 -11.21 6.27
CA TRP A 160 9.99 -9.84 6.52
C TRP A 160 9.19 -8.80 5.77
#